data_8fca2361273c6ac7a54f41ff01c91796
#
_entry.id   8fca2361273c6ac7a54f41ff01c91796
#
_cell.length_a   1.000
_cell.length_b   1.000
_cell.length_c   1.000
_cell.angle_alpha   90.00
_cell.angle_beta   90.00
_cell.angle_gamma   90.00
#
_symmetry.space_group_name_H-M   'P 1'
#
loop_
_entity.id
_entity.type
_entity.pdbx_description
1 polymer ?
#
loop_
_entity_poly.entity_id
_entity_poly.type
_entity_poly.pdbx_seq_one_letter_code
_entity_poly.pdbx_strand_id
1 'polypeptide(L)'
;MKARILVWLVALFCCHNASFAQKEFVNASARLSGHPRILLQKGEEKALKKVIMKDAVWKDIHLSLVDEAGEIVKLPLNERIKTGRRLLSVSRENLRRIFILSYAYRMTGKNEFLK
;
A
#
# COMPACT_ATOMS: atom_id res chain seq x y z
N MET A 1 -38.03 40.60 -9.82
CA MET A 1 -36.66 40.88 -9.34
C MET A 1 -36.18 39.96 -8.21
N LYS A 2 -37.01 39.71 -7.20
CA LYS A 2 -36.60 38.89 -6.02
C LYS A 2 -36.16 37.42 -6.35
N ALA A 3 -36.83 36.75 -7.30
CA ALA A 3 -36.47 35.38 -7.67
C ALA A 3 -35.10 35.27 -8.36
N ARG A 4 -34.71 36.25 -9.16
CA ARG A 4 -33.41 36.28 -9.85
C ARG A 4 -32.24 36.47 -8.87
N ILE A 5 -32.43 37.26 -7.82
CA ILE A 5 -31.42 37.47 -6.77
C ILE A 5 -31.23 36.21 -5.95
N LEU A 6 -32.30 35.43 -5.68
CA LEU A 6 -32.21 34.19 -4.95
C LEU A 6 -31.38 33.12 -5.70
N VAL A 7 -31.54 33.01 -7.02
CA VAL A 7 -30.76 32.09 -7.86
C VAL A 7 -29.27 32.43 -7.84
N TRP A 8 -28.92 33.72 -7.89
CA TRP A 8 -27.53 34.14 -7.81
C TRP A 8 -26.87 33.88 -6.44
N LEU A 9 -27.65 34.04 -5.36
CA LEU A 9 -27.16 33.69 -4.00
C LEU A 9 -26.92 32.21 -3.83
N VAL A 10 -27.79 31.33 -4.36
CA VAL A 10 -27.57 29.86 -4.32
C VAL A 10 -26.38 29.45 -5.18
N ALA A 11 -26.19 30.03 -6.34
CA ALA A 11 -25.03 29.76 -7.20
C ALA A 11 -23.69 30.15 -6.52
N LEU A 12 -23.66 31.31 -5.88
CA LEU A 12 -22.48 31.76 -5.09
C LEU A 12 -22.18 30.81 -3.92
N PHE A 13 -23.19 30.33 -3.23
CA PHE A 13 -23.02 29.38 -2.10
C PHE A 13 -22.48 28.03 -2.56
N CYS A 14 -22.93 27.49 -3.70
CA CYS A 14 -22.39 26.26 -4.29
C CYS A 14 -20.90 26.39 -4.68
N CYS A 15 -20.49 27.52 -5.24
CA CYS A 15 -19.09 27.74 -5.61
C CYS A 15 -18.15 27.81 -4.39
N HIS A 16 -18.59 28.34 -3.25
CA HIS A 16 -17.80 28.37 -2.03
C HIS A 16 -17.54 26.98 -1.44
N ASN A 17 -18.53 26.09 -1.49
CA ASN A 17 -18.40 24.73 -0.96
C ASN A 17 -17.44 23.87 -1.81
N ALA A 18 -17.44 24.03 -3.13
CA ALA A 18 -16.52 23.30 -4.01
C ALA A 18 -15.04 23.68 -3.75
N SER A 19 -14.76 24.98 -3.51
CA SER A 19 -13.42 25.44 -3.21
C SER A 19 -12.90 24.95 -1.86
N PHE A 20 -13.77 24.74 -0.88
CA PHE A 20 -13.38 24.25 0.45
C PHE A 20 -12.96 22.77 0.41
N ALA A 21 -13.75 21.93 -0.28
CA ALA A 21 -13.45 20.51 -0.44
C ALA A 21 -12.10 20.28 -1.15
N GLN A 22 -11.77 21.09 -2.16
CA GLN A 22 -10.53 20.99 -2.90
C GLN A 22 -9.30 21.37 -2.06
N LYS A 23 -9.42 22.38 -1.20
CA LYS A 23 -8.35 22.77 -0.25
C LYS A 23 -8.07 21.71 0.80
N GLU A 24 -9.08 21.03 1.32
CA GLU A 24 -8.90 19.94 2.28
C GLU A 24 -8.18 18.74 1.66
N PHE A 25 -8.53 18.37 0.44
CA PHE A 25 -7.89 17.25 -0.26
C PHE A 25 -6.39 17.53 -0.50
N VAL A 26 -6.02 18.73 -0.94
CA VAL A 26 -4.61 19.13 -1.14
C VAL A 26 -3.86 19.14 0.20
N ASN A 27 -4.46 19.65 1.26
CA ASN A 27 -3.84 19.66 2.59
C ASN A 27 -3.68 18.25 3.19
N ALA A 28 -4.63 17.35 2.96
CA ALA A 28 -4.52 15.95 3.35
C ALA A 28 -3.37 15.25 2.61
N SER A 29 -3.20 15.50 1.32
CA SER A 29 -2.09 14.96 0.53
C SER A 29 -0.72 15.48 0.99
N ALA A 30 -0.62 16.74 1.42
CA ALA A 30 0.60 17.32 1.94
C ALA A 30 1.03 16.75 3.32
N ARG A 31 0.10 16.13 4.06
CA ARG A 31 0.36 15.47 5.35
C ARG A 31 0.79 14.01 5.24
N LEU A 32 0.79 13.45 4.04
CA LEU A 32 1.19 12.06 3.85
C LEU A 32 2.68 11.89 4.15
N SER A 33 3.01 10.85 4.90
CA SER A 33 4.41 10.49 5.17
C SER A 33 5.16 10.18 3.87
N GLY A 34 6.48 10.36 3.88
CA GLY A 34 7.34 9.95 2.77
C GLY A 34 7.22 8.46 2.46
N HIS A 35 7.57 8.06 1.24
CA HIS A 35 7.57 6.64 0.86
C HIS A 35 8.60 5.82 1.67
N PRO A 36 8.31 4.55 1.93
CA PRO A 36 7.06 3.81 1.68
C PRO A 36 5.96 4.16 2.69
N ARG A 37 4.70 4.15 2.25
CA ARG A 37 3.53 4.55 3.07
C ARG A 37 2.31 3.63 2.94
N ILE A 38 2.46 2.52 2.22
CA ILE A 38 1.44 1.48 2.09
C ILE A 38 1.89 0.29 2.92
N LEU A 39 1.01 -0.25 3.76
CA LEU A 39 1.16 -1.39 4.64
C LEU A 39 2.19 -1.18 5.77
N LEU A 40 3.44 -0.89 5.45
CA LEU A 40 4.51 -0.66 6.42
C LEU A 40 5.21 0.66 6.10
N GLN A 41 5.06 1.65 6.97
CA GLN A 41 5.65 2.98 6.78
C GLN A 41 7.14 2.97 7.07
N LYS A 42 7.83 4.03 6.63
CA LYS A 42 9.27 4.18 6.88
C LYS A 42 9.54 4.30 8.38
N GLY A 43 10.36 3.39 8.90
CA GLY A 43 10.76 3.37 10.31
C GLY A 43 9.92 2.47 11.21
N GLU A 44 8.76 1.97 10.76
CA GLU A 44 7.92 1.03 11.54
C GLU A 44 8.58 -0.35 11.68
N GLU A 45 9.58 -0.67 10.85
CA GLU A 45 10.35 -1.91 10.95
C GLU A 45 10.95 -2.11 12.35
N LYS A 46 11.37 -1.02 13.00
CA LYS A 46 11.93 -1.09 14.37
C LYS A 46 10.88 -1.51 15.40
N ALA A 47 9.67 -0.99 15.27
CA ALA A 47 8.56 -1.35 16.15
C ALA A 47 8.15 -2.82 15.93
N LEU A 48 8.03 -3.23 14.67
CA LEU A 48 7.69 -4.60 14.31
C LEU A 48 8.76 -5.60 14.81
N LYS A 49 10.04 -5.30 14.66
CA LYS A 49 11.14 -6.13 15.20
C LYS A 49 11.04 -6.30 16.71
N LYS A 50 10.64 -5.26 17.46
CA LYS A 50 10.44 -5.38 18.91
C LYS A 50 9.29 -6.32 19.26
N VAL A 51 8.19 -6.29 18.49
CA VAL A 51 7.05 -7.20 18.69
C VAL A 51 7.47 -8.64 18.40
N ILE A 52 8.14 -8.88 17.28
CA ILE A 52 8.66 -10.21 16.88
C ILE A 52 9.60 -10.80 17.96
N MET A 53 10.41 -9.96 18.61
CA MET A 53 11.30 -10.44 19.68
C MET A 53 10.57 -10.80 20.98
N LYS A 54 9.39 -10.22 21.23
CA LYS A 54 8.67 -10.38 22.49
C LYS A 54 7.58 -11.46 22.43
N ASP A 55 7.06 -11.73 21.27
CA ASP A 55 5.92 -12.61 21.08
C ASP A 55 6.29 -13.78 20.16
N ALA A 56 6.11 -15.01 20.67
CA ALA A 56 6.45 -16.23 19.95
C ALA A 56 5.66 -16.41 18.65
N VAL A 57 4.36 -16.07 18.67
CA VAL A 57 3.51 -16.19 17.48
C VAL A 57 3.97 -15.25 16.36
N TRP A 58 4.27 -14.00 16.69
CA TRP A 58 4.82 -13.05 15.72
C TRP A 58 6.20 -13.47 15.19
N LYS A 59 7.01 -14.09 16.04
CA LYS A 59 8.30 -14.66 15.65
C LYS A 59 8.14 -15.80 14.65
N ASP A 60 7.23 -16.73 14.90
CA ASP A 60 6.96 -17.86 14.01
C ASP A 60 6.41 -17.41 12.66
N ILE A 61 5.49 -16.44 12.65
CA ILE A 61 4.98 -15.82 11.42
C ILE A 61 6.13 -15.17 10.64
N HIS A 62 6.99 -14.40 11.32
CA HIS A 62 8.14 -13.77 10.68
C HIS A 62 9.08 -14.77 10.03
N LEU A 63 9.44 -15.82 10.74
CA LEU A 63 10.32 -16.87 10.23
C LEU A 63 9.71 -17.56 9.02
N SER A 64 8.43 -17.93 9.08
CA SER A 64 7.71 -18.55 7.97
C SER A 64 7.69 -17.67 6.72
N LEU A 65 7.49 -16.35 6.88
CA LEU A 65 7.51 -15.41 5.75
C LEU A 65 8.91 -15.25 5.14
N VAL A 66 9.96 -15.26 5.95
CA VAL A 66 11.35 -15.17 5.45
C VAL A 66 11.76 -16.45 4.74
N ASP A 67 11.37 -17.62 5.27
CA ASP A 67 11.62 -18.91 4.64
C ASP A 67 10.89 -19.01 3.30
N GLU A 68 9.61 -18.62 3.25
CA GLU A 68 8.84 -18.57 2.01
C GLU A 68 9.45 -17.59 0.99
N ALA A 69 9.99 -16.45 1.42
CA ALA A 69 10.72 -15.54 0.54
C ALA A 69 11.95 -16.23 -0.09
N GLY A 70 12.68 -17.01 0.70
CA GLY A 70 13.82 -17.80 0.22
C GLY A 70 13.44 -18.83 -0.84
N GLU A 71 12.28 -19.48 -0.70
CA GLU A 71 11.77 -20.39 -1.72
C GLU A 71 11.30 -19.64 -2.99
N ILE A 72 10.63 -18.49 -2.83
CA ILE A 72 10.17 -17.67 -3.97
C ILE A 72 11.35 -17.22 -4.85
N VAL A 73 12.49 -16.85 -4.26
CA VAL A 73 13.70 -16.45 -5.03
C VAL A 73 14.20 -17.54 -5.96
N LYS A 74 13.98 -18.80 -5.61
CA LYS A 74 14.40 -19.98 -6.41
C LYS A 74 13.43 -20.28 -7.55
N LEU A 75 12.19 -19.77 -7.50
CA LEU A 75 11.17 -20.03 -8.51
C LEU A 75 11.45 -19.24 -9.79
N PRO A 76 11.07 -19.79 -10.96
CA PRO A 76 11.10 -19.05 -12.22
C PRO A 76 10.12 -17.87 -12.18
N LEU A 77 10.33 -16.90 -13.06
CA LEU A 77 9.39 -15.81 -13.26
C LEU A 77 8.02 -16.36 -13.73
N ASN A 78 6.96 -15.73 -13.23
CA ASN A 78 5.63 -16.11 -13.64
C ASN A 78 5.37 -15.77 -15.11
N GLU A 79 4.98 -16.75 -15.90
CA GLU A 79 4.55 -16.52 -17.27
C GLU A 79 3.16 -15.88 -17.32
N ARG A 80 2.93 -15.07 -18.34
CA ARG A 80 1.63 -14.44 -18.60
C ARG A 80 0.65 -15.43 -19.21
N ILE A 81 0.11 -16.34 -18.41
CA ILE A 81 -0.89 -17.31 -18.85
C ILE A 81 -2.29 -16.71 -18.68
N LYS A 82 -3.03 -16.63 -19.79
CA LYS A 82 -4.44 -16.17 -19.81
C LYS A 82 -5.38 -17.38 -19.85
N THR A 83 -6.33 -17.42 -18.93
CA THR A 83 -7.47 -18.35 -19.01
C THR A 83 -8.69 -17.56 -19.52
N GLY A 84 -8.95 -17.64 -20.84
CA GLY A 84 -9.92 -16.77 -21.51
C GLY A 84 -9.50 -15.29 -21.45
N ARG A 85 -10.38 -14.42 -20.90
CA ARG A 85 -10.09 -12.98 -20.72
C ARG A 85 -9.44 -12.65 -19.36
N ARG A 86 -9.17 -13.66 -18.50
CA ARG A 86 -8.76 -13.43 -17.12
C ARG A 86 -7.28 -13.75 -16.89
N LEU A 87 -6.61 -12.88 -16.15
CA LEU A 87 -5.25 -13.05 -15.65
C LEU A 87 -5.20 -13.20 -14.12
N LEU A 88 -6.34 -13.51 -13.50
CA LEU A 88 -6.50 -13.35 -12.05
C LEU A 88 -5.55 -14.24 -11.24
N SER A 89 -5.32 -15.49 -11.67
CA SER A 89 -4.42 -16.42 -10.99
C SER A 89 -2.97 -15.90 -10.99
N VAL A 90 -2.48 -15.50 -12.16
CA VAL A 90 -1.13 -14.95 -12.32
C VAL A 90 -0.95 -13.65 -11.54
N SER A 91 -1.97 -12.76 -11.58
CA SER A 91 -1.91 -11.50 -10.84
C SER A 91 -1.87 -11.71 -9.32
N ARG A 92 -2.65 -12.65 -8.79
CA ARG A 92 -2.63 -13.01 -7.36
C ARG A 92 -1.28 -13.56 -6.94
N GLU A 93 -0.71 -14.46 -7.74
CA GLU A 93 0.60 -15.03 -7.44
C GLU A 93 1.71 -13.97 -7.49
N ASN A 94 1.68 -13.07 -8.47
CA ASN A 94 2.62 -11.96 -8.53
C ASN A 94 2.51 -11.04 -7.30
N LEU A 95 1.30 -10.68 -6.89
CA LEU A 95 1.09 -9.88 -5.68
C LEU A 95 1.61 -10.60 -4.44
N ARG A 96 1.33 -11.89 -4.28
CA ARG A 96 1.86 -12.68 -3.17
C ARG A 96 3.38 -12.62 -3.11
N ARG A 97 4.06 -12.90 -4.23
CA ARG A 97 5.53 -12.84 -4.32
C ARG A 97 6.08 -11.46 -3.99
N ILE A 98 5.51 -10.41 -4.57
CA ILE A 98 5.95 -9.03 -4.32
C ILE A 98 5.82 -8.66 -2.85
N PHE A 99 4.71 -8.98 -2.20
CA PHE A 99 4.51 -8.64 -0.78
C PHE A 99 5.47 -9.40 0.13
N ILE A 100 5.65 -10.69 -0.09
CA ILE A 100 6.54 -11.53 0.73
C ILE A 100 7.99 -11.11 0.55
N LEU A 101 8.47 -10.94 -0.68
CA LEU A 101 9.84 -10.50 -0.96
C LEU A 101 10.11 -9.09 -0.42
N SER A 102 9.18 -8.16 -0.59
CA SER A 102 9.30 -6.80 -0.07
C SER A 102 9.38 -6.79 1.45
N TYR A 103 8.54 -7.59 2.12
CA TYR A 103 8.60 -7.76 3.57
C TYR A 103 9.94 -8.32 4.01
N ALA A 104 10.40 -9.43 3.41
CA ALA A 104 11.67 -10.07 3.75
C ALA A 104 12.85 -9.12 3.55
N TYR A 105 12.89 -8.38 2.43
CA TYR A 105 13.91 -7.35 2.20
C TYR A 105 13.91 -6.28 3.29
N ARG A 106 12.76 -5.70 3.61
CA ARG A 106 12.65 -4.63 4.62
C ARG A 106 13.03 -5.09 6.03
N MET A 107 12.74 -6.35 6.36
CA MET A 107 13.03 -6.90 7.69
C MET A 107 14.47 -7.39 7.82
N THR A 108 15.06 -7.94 6.75
CA THR A 108 16.39 -8.55 6.78
C THR A 108 17.49 -7.68 6.18
N GLY A 109 17.15 -6.83 5.20
CA GLY A 109 18.11 -6.05 4.42
C GLY A 109 18.90 -6.85 3.38
N LYS A 110 18.56 -8.12 3.13
CA LYS A 110 19.28 -8.98 2.20
C LYS A 110 18.89 -8.69 0.75
N ASN A 111 19.87 -8.36 -0.09
CA ASN A 111 19.66 -8.00 -1.50
C ASN A 111 19.15 -9.17 -2.36
N GLU A 112 19.26 -10.43 -1.90
CA GLU A 112 18.71 -11.59 -2.60
C GLU A 112 17.20 -11.48 -2.86
N PHE A 113 16.46 -10.72 -2.02
CA PHE A 113 15.02 -10.49 -2.14
C PHE A 113 14.64 -9.34 -3.09
N LEU A 114 15.62 -8.70 -3.75
CA LEU A 114 15.39 -7.62 -4.72
C LEU A 114 15.42 -8.08 -6.19
N LYS A 115 15.52 -9.37 -6.43
CA LYS A 115 15.62 -9.94 -7.80
C LYS A 115 14.26 -9.99 -8.49
#